data_f38e9cba7c3d45db0becc63147f30c40
#
_entry.id   f38e9cba7c3d45db0becc63147f30c40
#
_cell.length_a   1.000
_cell.length_b   1.000
_cell.length_c   1.000
_cell.angle_alpha   90.00
_cell.angle_beta   90.00
_cell.angle_gamma   90.00
#
_symmetry.space_group_name_H-M   'P 1'
#
loop_
_entity.id
_entity.type
_entity.pdbx_description
1 polymer ?
#
loop_
_entity_poly.entity_id
_entity_poly.type
_entity_poly.pdbx_seq_one_letter_code
_entity_poly.pdbx_strand_id
1 'polypeptide(L)'
;MDRDDLIEHLKFAKELGVTGISTDPAWRTREIAPASALSDPSTSLGGVEGRTISLTPVEALAAVRADIGDCTRCKLHTLGRTQIVFGVGNPEADLMFVGEAPGGEEDIQGVPFVGRAGQLLTKIIEAIGLKREDVYIANVIKCRPPQNRNPEPDEVATCEPFLFQQIDIIKPKVIVALGKFAAQTLLRTLEPISKIRGRVFEYRGAKLIPTFHPAYLLRNPSSKREVWEDMKLVRKLLTES
;
A
#
# COMPACT_ATOMS: atom_id res chain seq x y z
N MET A 1 -9.43 21.73 -6.88
CA MET A 1 -10.38 20.79 -7.49
C MET A 1 -11.41 21.65 -8.19
N ASP A 2 -11.46 21.55 -9.50
CA ASP A 2 -12.42 22.34 -10.28
C ASP A 2 -13.83 21.69 -10.23
N ARG A 3 -14.82 22.36 -10.83
CA ARG A 3 -16.22 21.90 -10.80
C ARG A 3 -16.41 20.58 -11.55
N ASP A 4 -15.63 20.34 -12.59
CA ASP A 4 -15.75 19.15 -13.44
C ASP A 4 -15.10 17.95 -12.74
N ASP A 5 -13.98 18.15 -12.07
CA ASP A 5 -13.36 17.16 -11.18
C ASP A 5 -14.32 16.74 -10.06
N LEU A 6 -15.04 17.69 -9.45
CA LEU A 6 -16.03 17.40 -8.41
C LEU A 6 -17.19 16.57 -8.93
N ILE A 7 -17.69 16.88 -10.13
CA ILE A 7 -18.79 16.15 -10.78
C ILE A 7 -18.35 14.71 -11.10
N GLU A 8 -17.14 14.52 -11.60
CA GLU A 8 -16.58 13.18 -11.86
C GLU A 8 -16.42 12.38 -10.56
N HIS A 9 -15.96 13.03 -9.50
CA HIS A 9 -15.84 12.44 -8.16
C HIS A 9 -17.18 11.99 -7.60
N LEU A 10 -18.19 12.84 -7.71
CA LEU A 10 -19.56 12.52 -7.26
C LEU A 10 -20.21 11.42 -8.10
N LYS A 11 -19.97 11.38 -9.41
CA LYS A 11 -20.41 10.29 -10.29
C LYS A 11 -19.76 8.96 -9.88
N PHE A 12 -18.45 8.97 -9.64
CA PHE A 12 -17.71 7.81 -9.20
C PHE A 12 -18.18 7.31 -7.81
N ALA A 13 -18.38 8.22 -6.86
CA ALA A 13 -18.93 7.88 -5.56
C ALA A 13 -20.33 7.25 -5.69
N LYS A 14 -21.18 7.79 -6.57
CA LYS A 14 -22.51 7.22 -6.87
C LYS A 14 -22.42 5.83 -7.51
N GLU A 15 -21.48 5.59 -8.43
CA GLU A 15 -21.21 4.27 -9.01
C GLU A 15 -20.73 3.25 -7.97
N LEU A 16 -20.03 3.71 -6.92
CA LEU A 16 -19.63 2.90 -5.78
C LEU A 16 -20.80 2.62 -4.81
N GLY A 17 -21.98 3.22 -5.03
CA GLY A 17 -23.12 3.07 -4.15
C GLY A 17 -23.06 3.94 -2.89
N VAL A 18 -22.24 4.98 -2.89
CA VAL A 18 -22.15 5.96 -1.80
C VAL A 18 -23.43 6.81 -1.82
N THR A 19 -24.27 6.68 -0.82
CA THR A 19 -25.56 7.40 -0.70
C THR A 19 -25.48 8.66 0.15
N GLY A 20 -24.30 8.98 0.72
CA GLY A 20 -24.09 10.18 1.51
C GLY A 20 -22.61 10.37 1.84
N ILE A 21 -22.22 11.63 1.96
CA ILE A 21 -20.87 12.03 2.42
C ILE A 21 -21.01 12.48 3.87
N SER A 22 -20.24 11.89 4.78
CA SER A 22 -20.17 12.39 6.15
C SER A 22 -19.51 13.76 6.17
N THR A 23 -20.18 14.77 6.73
CA THR A 23 -19.66 16.11 6.92
C THR A 23 -18.98 16.28 8.30
N ASP A 24 -18.75 15.19 9.03
CA ASP A 24 -18.16 15.22 10.37
C ASP A 24 -16.74 15.83 10.32
N PRO A 25 -16.48 16.95 11.01
CA PRO A 25 -15.18 17.60 11.04
C PRO A 25 -14.06 16.77 11.68
N ALA A 26 -14.39 15.79 12.52
CA ALA A 26 -13.43 14.91 13.21
C ALA A 26 -12.51 14.15 12.24
N TRP A 27 -12.88 14.07 10.97
CA TRP A 27 -12.09 13.49 9.89
C TRP A 27 -10.94 14.38 9.41
N ARG A 28 -10.98 15.69 9.67
CA ARG A 28 -10.06 16.68 9.08
C ARG A 28 -8.99 17.17 10.05
N THR A 29 -9.16 16.89 11.35
CA THR A 29 -8.25 17.36 12.39
C THR A 29 -7.60 16.18 13.09
N ARG A 30 -6.57 15.61 12.46
CA ARG A 30 -5.59 14.80 13.18
C ARG A 30 -4.64 15.79 13.82
N GLU A 31 -4.81 16.10 15.11
CA GLU A 31 -3.76 16.76 15.87
C GLU A 31 -2.58 15.79 15.96
N ILE A 32 -1.48 16.17 15.33
CA ILE A 32 -0.18 15.53 15.55
C ILE A 32 0.18 15.87 17.01
N ALA A 33 0.03 14.90 17.90
CA ALA A 33 0.51 15.05 19.26
C ALA A 33 2.02 15.33 19.22
N PRO A 34 2.50 16.41 19.89
CA PRO A 34 3.92 16.70 19.92
C PRO A 34 4.63 15.58 20.68
N ALA A 35 5.74 15.11 20.12
CA ALA A 35 6.66 14.19 20.76
C ALA A 35 7.35 14.90 21.95
N SER A 36 6.65 14.98 23.08
CA SER A 36 7.24 15.44 24.33
C SER A 36 6.45 14.88 25.50
N ALA A 37 6.93 13.80 26.08
CA ALA A 37 6.90 13.51 27.50
C ALA A 37 7.36 12.06 27.77
N LEU A 38 8.65 11.84 27.83
CA LEU A 38 9.22 10.86 28.73
C LEU A 38 10.50 11.47 29.30
N SER A 39 10.30 12.30 30.31
CA SER A 39 11.33 12.64 31.27
C SER A 39 11.24 11.64 32.41
N ASP A 40 12.30 10.88 32.62
CA ASP A 40 12.56 10.37 33.96
C ASP A 40 14.07 10.38 34.22
N PRO A 41 14.49 11.06 35.30
CA PRO A 41 15.91 11.15 35.63
C PRO A 41 16.22 10.21 36.78
N SER A 42 17.08 9.28 36.62
CA SER A 42 17.97 8.88 37.73
C SER A 42 19.12 7.97 37.29
N THR A 43 20.29 8.46 37.63
CA THR A 43 21.46 7.75 38.14
C THR A 43 22.54 7.35 37.15
N SER A 44 23.59 8.12 37.26
CA SER A 44 24.96 7.94 36.85
C SER A 44 25.50 6.49 36.91
N LEU A 45 26.24 6.11 35.89
CA LEU A 45 27.61 5.54 35.98
C LEU A 45 28.16 5.37 34.56
N GLY A 46 29.40 5.78 34.35
CA GLY A 46 30.06 5.85 33.06
C GLY A 46 30.23 4.49 32.39
N GLY A 47 29.80 4.43 31.16
CA GLY A 47 30.06 3.39 30.19
C GLY A 47 29.90 4.03 28.82
N VAL A 48 30.84 3.74 27.91
CA VAL A 48 30.76 4.17 26.51
C VAL A 48 29.50 3.53 25.90
N GLU A 49 28.36 4.23 26.02
CA GLU A 49 27.13 3.82 25.39
C GLU A 49 27.25 4.05 23.89
N GLY A 50 27.33 2.93 23.16
CA GLY A 50 27.10 2.94 21.74
C GLY A 50 25.69 3.50 21.51
N ARG A 51 25.58 4.75 21.05
CA ARG A 51 24.33 5.32 20.57
C ARG A 51 23.81 4.42 19.47
N THR A 52 22.81 3.63 19.79
CA THR A 52 21.99 2.96 18.77
C THR A 52 21.26 4.08 18.04
N ILE A 53 21.79 4.49 16.89
CA ILE A 53 21.14 5.47 16.03
C ILE A 53 19.90 4.76 15.50
N SER A 54 18.74 5.03 16.08
CA SER A 54 17.46 4.59 15.55
C SER A 54 17.16 5.41 14.31
N LEU A 55 17.18 4.76 13.14
CA LEU A 55 16.82 5.40 11.88
C LEU A 55 15.34 5.78 11.90
N THR A 56 15.01 6.94 11.36
CA THR A 56 13.64 7.32 11.07
C THR A 56 13.05 6.40 9.99
N PRO A 57 11.71 6.23 9.87
CA PRO A 57 11.11 5.45 8.80
C PRO A 57 11.55 5.89 7.40
N VAL A 58 11.75 7.18 7.19
CA VAL A 58 12.27 7.74 5.92
C VAL A 58 13.68 7.22 5.64
N GLU A 59 14.59 7.33 6.60
CA GLU A 59 15.98 6.88 6.46
C GLU A 59 16.05 5.36 6.29
N ALA A 60 15.24 4.62 7.04
CA ALA A 60 15.18 3.16 6.95
C ALA A 60 14.68 2.70 5.57
N LEU A 61 13.62 3.31 5.02
CA LEU A 61 13.16 3.03 3.66
C LEU A 61 14.20 3.42 2.60
N ALA A 62 14.91 4.53 2.79
CA ALA A 62 15.99 4.94 1.90
C ALA A 62 17.15 3.91 1.92
N ALA A 63 17.49 3.35 3.09
CA ALA A 63 18.48 2.29 3.21
C ALA A 63 18.04 1.01 2.46
N VAL A 64 16.77 0.59 2.59
CA VAL A 64 16.22 -0.55 1.83
C VAL A 64 16.27 -0.26 0.31
N ARG A 65 15.93 0.95 -0.11
CA ARG A 65 16.03 1.34 -1.52
C ARG A 65 17.47 1.31 -2.04
N ALA A 66 18.42 1.76 -1.23
CA ALA A 66 19.84 1.72 -1.56
C ALA A 66 20.37 0.27 -1.63
N ASP A 67 19.93 -0.63 -0.71
CA ASP A 67 20.28 -2.05 -0.77
C ASP A 67 19.73 -2.74 -2.04
N ILE A 68 18.53 -2.41 -2.45
CA ILE A 68 17.99 -2.89 -3.73
C ILE A 68 18.90 -2.43 -4.88
N GLY A 69 19.31 -1.17 -4.89
CA GLY A 69 20.15 -0.58 -5.93
C GLY A 69 19.56 -0.79 -7.33
N ASP A 70 20.40 -1.11 -8.31
CA ASP A 70 20.00 -1.66 -9.61
C ASP A 70 20.03 -3.19 -9.57
N CYS A 71 19.04 -3.74 -8.88
CA CYS A 71 18.96 -5.15 -8.47
C CYS A 71 19.14 -6.14 -9.62
N THR A 72 20.05 -7.08 -9.43
CA THR A 72 20.31 -8.20 -10.37
C THR A 72 20.02 -9.57 -9.75
N ARG A 73 19.27 -9.61 -8.63
CA ARG A 73 19.09 -10.81 -7.80
C ARG A 73 18.18 -11.87 -8.44
N CYS A 74 17.32 -11.52 -9.40
CA CYS A 74 16.47 -12.46 -10.13
C CYS A 74 16.50 -12.18 -11.64
N LYS A 75 16.03 -13.11 -12.45
CA LYS A 75 16.05 -13.04 -13.91
C LYS A 75 15.36 -11.82 -14.52
N LEU A 76 14.44 -11.16 -13.81
CA LEU A 76 13.72 -9.98 -14.33
C LEU A 76 14.66 -8.84 -14.73
N HIS A 77 15.88 -8.75 -14.16
CA HIS A 77 16.84 -7.72 -14.53
C HIS A 77 17.34 -7.82 -15.98
N THR A 78 17.31 -9.02 -16.57
CA THR A 78 17.70 -9.25 -17.98
C THR A 78 16.51 -9.30 -18.93
N LEU A 79 15.28 -9.30 -18.42
CA LEU A 79 14.07 -9.52 -19.21
C LEU A 79 13.35 -8.22 -19.61
N GLY A 80 14.08 -7.09 -19.65
CA GLY A 80 13.59 -5.84 -20.24
C GLY A 80 12.84 -4.93 -19.29
N ARG A 81 13.02 -5.05 -17.96
CA ARG A 81 12.58 -3.98 -17.05
C ARG A 81 13.33 -2.68 -17.36
N THR A 82 12.68 -1.55 -17.25
CA THR A 82 13.31 -0.23 -17.40
C THR A 82 13.94 0.21 -16.09
N GLN A 83 13.20 0.09 -14.99
CA GLN A 83 13.69 0.47 -13.67
C GLN A 83 12.96 -0.27 -12.54
N ILE A 84 13.43 -0.07 -11.31
CA ILE A 84 12.83 -0.63 -10.12
C ILE A 84 11.71 0.28 -9.62
N VAL A 85 10.53 -0.29 -9.40
CA VAL A 85 9.38 0.37 -8.81
C VAL A 85 9.32 0.03 -7.32
N PHE A 86 9.98 0.84 -6.49
CA PHE A 86 10.19 0.55 -5.07
C PHE A 86 8.90 0.59 -4.26
N GLY A 87 8.17 1.68 -4.39
CA GLY A 87 7.00 2.06 -3.60
C GLY A 87 6.96 3.56 -3.43
N VAL A 88 5.80 4.10 -3.02
CA VAL A 88 5.60 5.55 -2.84
C VAL A 88 4.53 5.82 -1.79
N GLY A 89 4.65 6.94 -1.09
CA GLY A 89 3.67 7.42 -0.13
C GLY A 89 4.28 7.79 1.21
N ASN A 90 3.44 7.90 2.23
CA ASN A 90 3.85 8.28 3.58
C ASN A 90 4.63 7.13 4.26
N PRO A 91 5.88 7.33 4.70
CA PRO A 91 6.64 6.35 5.46
C PRO A 91 6.02 5.97 6.82
N GLU A 92 5.10 6.77 7.33
CA GLU A 92 4.38 6.56 8.59
C GLU A 92 2.88 6.33 8.34
N ALA A 93 2.52 5.75 7.19
CA ALA A 93 1.13 5.53 6.81
C ALA A 93 0.46 4.48 7.69
N ASP A 94 -0.74 4.76 8.17
CA ASP A 94 -1.61 3.77 8.81
C ASP A 94 -2.21 2.77 7.82
N LEU A 95 -2.24 3.13 6.52
CA LEU A 95 -2.80 2.31 5.45
C LEU A 95 -1.78 2.05 4.34
N MET A 96 -1.58 0.77 4.02
CA MET A 96 -0.70 0.36 2.94
C MET A 96 -1.47 -0.45 1.89
N PHE A 97 -1.29 -0.12 0.61
CA PHE A 97 -1.80 -0.91 -0.51
C PHE A 97 -0.67 -1.74 -1.12
N VAL A 98 -0.94 -3.02 -1.33
CA VAL A 98 0.03 -3.94 -1.91
C VAL A 98 -0.56 -4.60 -3.15
N GLY A 99 0.03 -4.32 -4.31
CA GLY A 99 -0.28 -4.96 -5.58
C GLY A 99 0.64 -6.13 -5.91
N GLU A 100 0.51 -6.65 -7.12
CA GLU A 100 1.28 -7.80 -7.63
C GLU A 100 2.67 -7.39 -8.11
N ALA A 101 2.73 -6.59 -9.17
CA ALA A 101 3.92 -6.21 -9.90
C ALA A 101 3.72 -4.88 -10.64
N PRO A 102 4.78 -4.18 -11.05
CA PRO A 102 4.68 -3.04 -11.94
C PRO A 102 4.14 -3.40 -13.31
N GLY A 103 3.29 -2.54 -13.88
CA GLY A 103 2.91 -2.56 -15.29
C GLY A 103 3.86 -1.73 -16.15
N GLY A 104 3.48 -1.50 -17.42
CA GLY A 104 4.34 -0.79 -18.37
C GLY A 104 4.56 0.68 -18.02
N GLU A 105 3.52 1.38 -17.60
CA GLU A 105 3.63 2.80 -17.23
C GLU A 105 4.42 2.96 -15.92
N GLU A 106 4.22 2.06 -14.97
CA GLU A 106 4.95 2.01 -13.71
C GLU A 106 6.44 1.75 -13.93
N ASP A 107 6.79 0.84 -14.85
CA ASP A 107 8.16 0.51 -15.20
C ASP A 107 8.91 1.70 -15.83
N ILE A 108 8.20 2.51 -16.63
CA ILE A 108 8.76 3.73 -17.24
C ILE A 108 8.94 4.84 -16.20
N GLN A 109 7.95 5.03 -15.31
CA GLN A 109 7.95 6.16 -14.36
C GLN A 109 8.65 5.85 -13.04
N GLY A 110 8.89 4.57 -12.70
CA GLY A 110 9.45 4.16 -11.41
C GLY A 110 8.48 4.29 -10.23
N VAL A 111 7.20 4.57 -10.49
CA VAL A 111 6.17 4.83 -9.47
C VAL A 111 5.07 3.78 -9.59
N PRO A 112 4.64 3.13 -8.49
CA PRO A 112 3.58 2.13 -8.54
C PRO A 112 2.21 2.76 -8.80
N PHE A 113 1.36 2.07 -9.54
CA PHE A 113 -0.02 2.46 -9.78
C PHE A 113 -0.18 3.88 -10.36
N VAL A 114 0.43 4.14 -11.51
CA VAL A 114 0.32 5.41 -12.26
C VAL A 114 -0.58 5.28 -13.50
N GLY A 115 -0.70 4.09 -14.08
CA GLY A 115 -1.56 3.83 -15.23
C GLY A 115 -3.06 3.88 -14.89
N ARG A 116 -3.92 3.49 -15.84
CA ARG A 116 -5.39 3.50 -15.67
C ARG A 116 -5.88 2.81 -14.40
N ALA A 117 -5.26 1.68 -14.04
CA ALA A 117 -5.56 0.98 -12.78
C ALA A 117 -5.14 1.80 -11.55
N GLY A 118 -4.02 2.52 -11.66
CA GLY A 118 -3.53 3.41 -10.61
C GLY A 118 -4.42 4.63 -10.41
N GLN A 119 -4.91 5.24 -11.48
CA GLN A 119 -5.88 6.34 -11.43
C GLN A 119 -7.18 5.89 -10.72
N LEU A 120 -7.64 4.67 -11.00
CA LEU A 120 -8.78 4.10 -10.29
C LEU A 120 -8.47 3.86 -8.81
N LEU A 121 -7.27 3.38 -8.47
CA LEU A 121 -6.85 3.23 -7.08
C LEU A 121 -6.84 4.58 -6.34
N THR A 122 -6.36 5.66 -6.98
CA THR A 122 -6.42 7.00 -6.40
C THR A 122 -7.86 7.40 -6.06
N LYS A 123 -8.81 7.19 -6.98
CA LYS A 123 -10.24 7.46 -6.73
C LYS A 123 -10.81 6.59 -5.59
N ILE A 124 -10.36 5.36 -5.44
CA ILE A 124 -10.77 4.48 -4.32
C ILE A 124 -10.23 5.01 -2.99
N ILE A 125 -8.98 5.46 -2.94
CA ILE A 125 -8.37 6.08 -1.75
C ILE A 125 -9.12 7.34 -1.36
N GLU A 126 -9.42 8.21 -2.32
CA GLU A 126 -10.17 9.45 -2.10
C GLU A 126 -11.60 9.19 -1.61
N ALA A 127 -12.25 8.12 -2.10
CA ALA A 127 -13.60 7.75 -1.68
C ALA A 127 -13.69 7.38 -0.18
N ILE A 128 -12.60 6.92 0.43
CA ILE A 128 -12.53 6.68 1.89
C ILE A 128 -12.04 7.90 2.68
N GLY A 129 -11.87 9.05 2.02
CA GLY A 129 -11.51 10.32 2.66
C GLY A 129 -10.01 10.53 2.87
N LEU A 130 -9.16 9.72 2.25
CA LEU A 130 -7.70 9.85 2.28
C LEU A 130 -7.18 10.38 0.95
N LYS A 131 -5.97 10.95 0.96
CA LYS A 131 -5.23 11.30 -0.25
C LYS A 131 -4.20 10.20 -0.55
N ARG A 132 -3.74 10.16 -1.80
CA ARG A 132 -2.70 9.23 -2.22
C ARG A 132 -1.39 9.38 -1.41
N GLU A 133 -1.09 10.60 -1.00
CA GLU A 133 0.07 10.95 -0.18
C GLU A 133 -0.04 10.52 1.29
N ASP A 134 -1.25 10.24 1.80
CA ASP A 134 -1.49 9.79 3.18
C ASP A 134 -1.22 8.29 3.36
N VAL A 135 -1.21 7.53 2.28
CA VAL A 135 -1.05 6.07 2.27
C VAL A 135 0.30 5.66 1.71
N TYR A 136 0.70 4.41 1.89
CA TYR A 136 1.85 3.84 1.21
C TYR A 136 1.42 2.80 0.17
N ILE A 137 2.01 2.84 -1.02
CA ILE A 137 1.65 1.95 -2.13
C ILE A 137 2.90 1.21 -2.62
N ALA A 138 2.83 -0.10 -2.67
CA ALA A 138 3.91 -0.95 -3.17
C ALA A 138 3.36 -2.18 -3.91
N ASN A 139 4.27 -3.00 -4.44
CA ASN A 139 3.96 -4.29 -5.03
C ASN A 139 4.75 -5.41 -4.36
N VAL A 140 4.31 -6.66 -4.51
CA VAL A 140 5.06 -7.84 -4.06
C VAL A 140 6.42 -7.88 -4.70
N ILE A 141 6.50 -7.73 -6.02
CA ILE A 141 7.77 -7.60 -6.72
C ILE A 141 7.99 -6.18 -7.25
N LYS A 142 9.27 -5.79 -7.38
CA LYS A 142 9.67 -4.42 -7.71
C LYS A 142 10.04 -4.22 -9.18
N CYS A 143 10.09 -5.28 -9.95
CA CYS A 143 10.41 -5.27 -11.38
C CYS A 143 9.23 -5.74 -12.20
N ARG A 144 9.05 -5.17 -13.40
CA ARG A 144 8.00 -5.57 -14.34
C ARG A 144 8.32 -6.93 -14.97
N PRO A 145 7.43 -7.93 -14.89
CA PRO A 145 7.56 -9.16 -15.68
C PRO A 145 7.28 -8.90 -17.17
N PRO A 146 7.90 -9.66 -18.09
CA PRO A 146 7.64 -9.56 -19.52
C PRO A 146 6.15 -9.66 -19.84
N GLN A 147 5.64 -8.76 -20.70
CA GLN A 147 4.24 -8.74 -21.15
C GLN A 147 3.21 -8.66 -19.99
N ASN A 148 3.63 -8.19 -18.81
CA ASN A 148 2.83 -8.13 -17.58
C ASN A 148 2.27 -9.52 -17.19
N ARG A 149 3.03 -10.62 -17.42
CA ARG A 149 2.66 -11.93 -16.88
C ARG A 149 2.69 -11.94 -15.37
N ASN A 150 2.05 -12.90 -14.75
CA ASN A 150 2.19 -13.09 -13.31
C ASN A 150 3.67 -13.39 -12.96
N PRO A 151 4.13 -12.90 -11.79
CA PRO A 151 5.45 -13.26 -11.25
C PRO A 151 5.59 -14.77 -11.06
N GLU A 152 6.78 -15.28 -11.29
CA GLU A 152 7.10 -16.68 -11.01
C GLU A 152 7.56 -16.87 -9.55
N PRO A 153 7.46 -18.09 -8.99
CA PRO A 153 7.76 -18.33 -7.57
C PRO A 153 9.17 -17.90 -7.13
N ASP A 154 10.17 -18.10 -8.00
CA ASP A 154 11.55 -17.68 -7.74
C ASP A 154 11.72 -16.15 -7.74
N GLU A 155 10.99 -15.45 -8.60
CA GLU A 155 10.96 -13.99 -8.66
C GLU A 155 10.33 -13.41 -7.38
N VAL A 156 9.24 -14.03 -6.92
CA VAL A 156 8.58 -13.65 -5.66
C VAL A 156 9.51 -13.92 -4.48
N ALA A 157 10.04 -15.14 -4.35
CA ALA A 157 10.90 -15.51 -3.23
C ALA A 157 12.12 -14.60 -3.10
N THR A 158 12.67 -14.15 -4.24
CA THR A 158 13.82 -13.23 -4.27
C THR A 158 13.43 -11.80 -3.89
N CYS A 159 12.24 -11.33 -4.26
CA CYS A 159 11.86 -9.92 -4.18
C CYS A 159 10.99 -9.58 -2.96
N GLU A 160 10.15 -10.50 -2.48
CA GLU A 160 9.23 -10.25 -1.35
C GLU A 160 9.91 -9.86 -0.04
N PRO A 161 11.18 -10.26 0.27
CA PRO A 161 11.85 -9.78 1.48
C PRO A 161 11.94 -8.24 1.57
N PHE A 162 12.03 -7.55 0.44
CA PHE A 162 12.02 -6.08 0.42
C PHE A 162 10.64 -5.51 0.80
N LEU A 163 9.55 -6.17 0.38
CA LEU A 163 8.21 -5.78 0.83
C LEU A 163 8.06 -6.00 2.34
N PHE A 164 8.60 -7.10 2.88
CA PHE A 164 8.57 -7.36 4.33
C PHE A 164 9.28 -6.26 5.11
N GLN A 165 10.48 -5.85 4.65
CA GLN A 165 11.20 -4.73 5.26
C GLN A 165 10.39 -3.43 5.20
N GLN A 166 9.73 -3.14 4.07
CA GLN A 166 8.87 -1.97 3.96
C GLN A 166 7.73 -2.01 4.97
N ILE A 167 7.05 -3.14 5.12
CA ILE A 167 5.95 -3.31 6.08
C ILE A 167 6.46 -3.15 7.52
N ASP A 168 7.61 -3.75 7.85
CA ASP A 168 8.19 -3.71 9.19
C ASP A 168 8.71 -2.30 9.58
N ILE A 169 9.10 -1.50 8.60
CA ILE A 169 9.50 -0.10 8.80
C ILE A 169 8.26 0.80 8.96
N ILE A 170 7.30 0.69 8.05
CA ILE A 170 6.10 1.54 8.01
C ILE A 170 5.14 1.20 9.16
N LYS A 171 5.02 -0.08 9.51
CA LYS A 171 4.12 -0.62 10.54
C LYS A 171 2.68 -0.13 10.37
N PRO A 172 2.07 -0.33 9.18
CA PRO A 172 0.72 0.13 8.93
C PRO A 172 -0.27 -0.61 9.84
N LYS A 173 -1.36 0.05 10.24
CA LYS A 173 -2.47 -0.59 10.94
C LYS A 173 -3.23 -1.55 10.03
N VAL A 174 -3.40 -1.14 8.76
CA VAL A 174 -4.15 -1.89 7.76
C VAL A 174 -3.35 -2.05 6.48
N ILE A 175 -3.34 -3.27 5.93
CA ILE A 175 -2.81 -3.58 4.61
C ILE A 175 -3.96 -4.02 3.72
N VAL A 176 -4.09 -3.43 2.54
CA VAL A 176 -5.04 -3.85 1.50
C VAL A 176 -4.28 -4.58 0.41
N ALA A 177 -4.55 -5.88 0.26
CA ALA A 177 -3.98 -6.71 -0.80
C ALA A 177 -4.84 -6.62 -2.06
N LEU A 178 -4.29 -6.02 -3.11
CA LEU A 178 -4.98 -5.72 -4.37
C LEU A 178 -4.91 -6.91 -5.34
N GLY A 179 -5.99 -7.67 -5.41
CA GLY A 179 -6.16 -8.77 -6.35
C GLY A 179 -5.70 -10.13 -5.82
N LYS A 180 -5.98 -11.14 -6.64
CA LYS A 180 -5.72 -12.55 -6.30
C LYS A 180 -4.26 -12.81 -5.95
N PHE A 181 -3.34 -12.32 -6.78
CA PHE A 181 -1.92 -12.64 -6.65
C PHE A 181 -1.34 -12.08 -5.34
N ALA A 182 -1.52 -10.79 -5.09
CA ALA A 182 -1.03 -10.17 -3.85
C ALA A 182 -1.65 -10.84 -2.61
N ALA A 183 -2.97 -11.08 -2.61
CA ALA A 183 -3.66 -11.73 -1.51
C ALA A 183 -3.16 -13.16 -1.24
N GLN A 184 -3.03 -13.98 -2.29
CA GLN A 184 -2.56 -15.35 -2.17
C GLN A 184 -1.10 -15.43 -1.73
N THR A 185 -0.25 -14.54 -2.23
CA THR A 185 1.16 -14.47 -1.84
C THR A 185 1.32 -14.09 -0.38
N LEU A 186 0.66 -13.02 0.07
CA LEU A 186 0.77 -12.56 1.46
C LEU A 186 0.16 -13.56 2.45
N LEU A 187 -1.01 -14.12 2.14
CA LEU A 187 -1.71 -15.06 3.02
C LEU A 187 -1.22 -16.51 2.89
N ARG A 188 -0.31 -16.80 1.95
CA ARG A 188 0.16 -18.18 1.67
C ARG A 188 -1.01 -19.15 1.43
N THR A 189 -2.01 -18.73 0.66
CA THR A 189 -3.22 -19.49 0.37
C THR A 189 -3.45 -19.64 -1.14
N LEU A 190 -4.22 -20.66 -1.53
CA LEU A 190 -4.70 -20.82 -2.91
C LEU A 190 -6.18 -20.47 -3.05
N GLU A 191 -6.82 -19.99 -1.98
CA GLU A 191 -8.22 -19.63 -2.04
C GLU A 191 -8.49 -18.53 -3.08
N PRO A 192 -9.59 -18.63 -3.85
CA PRO A 192 -9.96 -17.61 -4.82
C PRO A 192 -10.30 -16.28 -4.14
N ILE A 193 -9.94 -15.18 -4.78
CA ILE A 193 -10.15 -13.83 -4.25
C ILE A 193 -11.62 -13.56 -3.89
N SER A 194 -12.57 -14.13 -4.61
CA SER A 194 -14.00 -14.00 -4.34
C SER A 194 -14.44 -14.60 -2.99
N LYS A 195 -13.66 -15.52 -2.43
CA LYS A 195 -13.92 -16.13 -1.12
C LYS A 195 -13.24 -15.41 0.04
N ILE A 196 -12.09 -14.78 -0.22
CA ILE A 196 -11.28 -14.16 0.82
C ILE A 196 -11.39 -12.63 0.87
N ARG A 197 -11.90 -11.97 -0.21
CA ARG A 197 -12.10 -10.53 -0.22
C ARG A 197 -13.02 -10.07 0.91
N GLY A 198 -12.76 -8.88 1.43
CA GLY A 198 -13.56 -8.30 2.51
C GLY A 198 -13.49 -9.02 3.86
N ARG A 199 -12.62 -10.01 4.00
CA ARG A 199 -12.31 -10.66 5.30
C ARG A 199 -11.07 -10.03 5.91
N VAL A 200 -11.01 -9.99 7.22
CA VAL A 200 -9.87 -9.48 7.98
C VAL A 200 -8.96 -10.64 8.36
N PHE A 201 -7.69 -10.51 8.04
CA PHE A 201 -6.63 -11.44 8.43
C PHE A 201 -5.57 -10.69 9.24
N GLU A 202 -4.77 -11.41 10.02
CA GLU A 202 -3.58 -10.86 10.68
C GLU A 202 -2.35 -11.09 9.80
N TYR A 203 -1.54 -10.06 9.62
CA TYR A 203 -0.33 -10.15 8.82
C TYR A 203 0.75 -9.19 9.33
N ARG A 204 1.87 -9.72 9.87
CA ARG A 204 3.03 -8.95 10.37
C ARG A 204 2.64 -7.78 11.29
N GLY A 205 1.67 -8.01 12.19
CA GLY A 205 1.19 -7.00 13.14
C GLY A 205 0.14 -6.03 12.59
N ALA A 206 -0.22 -6.14 11.31
CA ALA A 206 -1.27 -5.35 10.68
C ALA A 206 -2.53 -6.19 10.42
N LYS A 207 -3.69 -5.53 10.25
CA LYS A 207 -4.89 -6.15 9.68
C LYS A 207 -4.77 -6.17 8.16
N LEU A 208 -4.90 -7.35 7.53
CA LEU A 208 -4.84 -7.50 6.09
C LEU A 208 -6.22 -7.78 5.51
N ILE A 209 -6.62 -7.00 4.51
CA ILE A 209 -7.90 -7.12 3.80
C ILE A 209 -7.61 -7.34 2.32
N PRO A 210 -7.90 -8.54 1.77
CA PRO A 210 -7.91 -8.77 0.34
C PRO A 210 -9.09 -8.06 -0.32
N THR A 211 -8.87 -7.50 -1.52
CA THR A 211 -9.93 -6.95 -2.37
C THR A 211 -9.62 -7.17 -3.84
N PHE A 212 -10.53 -6.83 -4.75
CA PHE A 212 -10.27 -6.93 -6.18
C PHE A 212 -9.22 -5.92 -6.64
N HIS A 213 -8.41 -6.33 -7.62
CA HIS A 213 -7.43 -5.44 -8.23
C HIS A 213 -8.11 -4.34 -9.06
N PRO A 214 -7.67 -3.08 -9.02
CA PRO A 214 -8.27 -2.01 -9.82
C PRO A 214 -8.35 -2.32 -11.33
N ALA A 215 -7.36 -2.99 -11.90
CA ALA A 215 -7.41 -3.42 -13.30
C ALA A 215 -8.55 -4.43 -13.60
N TYR A 216 -8.97 -5.22 -12.63
CA TYR A 216 -10.15 -6.09 -12.76
C TYR A 216 -11.43 -5.26 -12.82
N LEU A 217 -11.54 -4.21 -12.01
CA LEU A 217 -12.71 -3.32 -11.96
C LEU A 217 -12.90 -2.52 -13.25
N LEU A 218 -11.82 -2.22 -13.98
CA LEU A 218 -11.90 -1.57 -15.30
C LEU A 218 -12.59 -2.46 -16.33
N ARG A 219 -12.44 -3.79 -16.19
CA ARG A 219 -13.09 -4.79 -17.07
C ARG A 219 -14.43 -5.27 -16.54
N ASN A 220 -14.67 -5.15 -15.23
CA ASN A 220 -15.85 -5.62 -14.51
C ASN A 220 -16.40 -4.50 -13.59
N PRO A 221 -17.02 -3.46 -14.16
CA PRO A 221 -17.45 -2.30 -13.38
C PRO A 221 -18.48 -2.62 -12.28
N SER A 222 -19.29 -3.66 -12.46
CA SER A 222 -20.28 -4.11 -11.44
C SER A 222 -19.62 -4.50 -10.11
N SER A 223 -18.39 -4.99 -10.14
CA SER A 223 -17.63 -5.37 -8.92
C SER A 223 -17.11 -4.18 -8.11
N LYS A 224 -17.26 -2.94 -8.57
CA LYS A 224 -16.89 -1.74 -7.80
C LYS A 224 -17.67 -1.66 -6.48
N ARG A 225 -18.94 -2.09 -6.47
CA ARG A 225 -19.76 -2.12 -5.25
C ARG A 225 -19.14 -3.02 -4.18
N GLU A 226 -18.61 -4.16 -4.57
CA GLU A 226 -17.97 -5.11 -3.65
C GLU A 226 -16.69 -4.51 -3.06
N VAL A 227 -15.87 -3.83 -3.88
CA VAL A 227 -14.67 -3.12 -3.40
C VAL A 227 -15.06 -1.98 -2.44
N TRP A 228 -16.16 -1.29 -2.69
CA TRP A 228 -16.66 -0.26 -1.78
C TRP A 228 -17.00 -0.83 -0.39
N GLU A 229 -17.65 -2.00 -0.33
CA GLU A 229 -17.87 -2.68 0.96
C GLU A 229 -16.56 -3.03 1.67
N ASP A 230 -15.54 -3.50 0.93
CA ASP A 230 -14.22 -3.77 1.50
C ASP A 230 -13.58 -2.48 2.04
N MET A 231 -13.68 -1.37 1.31
CA MET A 231 -13.10 -0.09 1.72
C MET A 231 -13.82 0.54 2.91
N LYS A 232 -15.12 0.32 3.07
CA LYS A 232 -15.83 0.71 4.31
C LYS A 232 -15.27 -0.03 5.54
N LEU A 233 -14.94 -1.31 5.39
CA LEU A 233 -14.30 -2.09 6.46
C LEU A 233 -12.89 -1.57 6.75
N VAL A 234 -12.09 -1.27 5.72
CA VAL A 234 -10.76 -0.64 5.87
C VAL A 234 -10.88 0.65 6.68
N ARG A 235 -11.80 1.53 6.28
CA ARG A 235 -12.05 2.80 6.97
C ARG A 235 -12.41 2.59 8.44
N LYS A 236 -13.29 1.62 8.75
CA LYS A 236 -13.67 1.28 10.11
C LYS A 236 -12.45 0.88 10.94
N LEU A 237 -11.62 -0.02 10.44
CA LEU A 237 -10.43 -0.49 11.13
C LEU A 237 -9.39 0.61 11.39
N LEU A 238 -9.28 1.59 10.50
CA LEU A 238 -8.40 2.75 10.70
C LEU A 238 -8.86 3.68 11.84
N THR A 239 -10.16 3.69 12.15
CA THR A 239 -10.72 4.55 13.20
C THR A 239 -10.85 3.86 14.56
N GLU A 240 -10.88 2.54 14.61
CA GLU A 240 -11.00 1.75 15.84
C GLU A 240 -9.65 1.39 16.49
N SER A 241 -8.52 1.78 15.88
CA SER A 241 -7.15 1.40 16.29
C SER A 241 -6.45 2.49 17.06
#